data_a69d400dafe6dc40a5f14926967e8d17
#
_entry.id   a69d400dafe6dc40a5f14926967e8d17
#
_cell.length_a   1.000
_cell.length_b   1.000
_cell.length_c   1.000
_cell.angle_alpha   90.00
_cell.angle_beta   90.00
_cell.angle_gamma   90.00
#
_symmetry.space_group_name_H-M   'P 1'
#
loop_
_entity.id
_entity.type
_entity.pdbx_description
1 polymer ?
#
loop_
_entity_poly.entity_id
_entity_poly.type
_entity_poly.pdbx_seq_one_letter_code
_entity_poly.pdbx_strand_id
1 'polypeptide(L)'
;MSDLVRKDSEMERQTMELAAQYRRATSEDRNKLKTEFSDLVAKHFDVRQERRKLQLKRMEEELKRLRDAITNRDGSTDSIVKNRIAELIGEPRDLDF
;
A
#
# COMPACT_ATOMS: atom_id res chain seq x y z
N MET A 1 0.38 8.69 -2.88
CA MET A 1 1.21 7.53 -3.26
C MET A 1 1.94 7.72 -4.57
N SER A 2 1.29 8.29 -5.59
CA SER A 2 1.97 8.58 -6.86
C SER A 2 3.18 9.52 -6.71
N ASP A 3 3.12 10.46 -5.77
CA ASP A 3 4.24 11.36 -5.46
C ASP A 3 5.43 10.61 -4.83
N LEU A 4 5.17 9.63 -3.97
CA LEU A 4 6.21 8.79 -3.38
C LEU A 4 6.82 7.85 -4.41
N VAL A 5 6.03 7.31 -5.32
CA VAL A 5 6.52 6.47 -6.43
C VAL A 5 7.44 7.26 -7.34
N ARG A 6 7.03 8.48 -7.69
CA ARG A 6 7.83 9.39 -8.51
C ARG A 6 9.14 9.77 -7.81
N LYS A 7 9.06 10.10 -6.53
CA LYS A 7 10.21 10.46 -5.71
C LYS A 7 11.19 9.29 -5.58
N ASP A 8 10.69 8.08 -5.38
CA ASP A 8 11.49 6.87 -5.35
C ASP A 8 12.23 6.64 -6.67
N SER A 9 11.54 6.74 -7.81
CA SER A 9 12.13 6.59 -9.15
C SER A 9 13.18 7.64 -9.44
N GLU A 10 12.92 8.90 -9.07
CA GLU A 10 13.85 10.00 -9.26
C GLU A 10 15.10 9.82 -8.41
N MET A 11 14.96 9.40 -7.16
CA MET A 11 16.10 9.14 -6.28
C MET A 11 16.92 7.94 -6.74
N GLU A 12 16.27 6.91 -7.31
CA GLU A 12 16.99 5.79 -7.91
C GLU A 12 17.82 6.24 -9.10
N ARG A 13 17.26 7.07 -9.97
CA ARG A 13 17.99 7.65 -11.09
C ARG A 13 19.20 8.45 -10.62
N GLN A 14 19.03 9.31 -9.62
CA GLN A 14 20.12 10.11 -9.03
C GLN A 14 21.19 9.21 -8.42
N THR A 15 20.79 8.17 -7.73
CA THR A 15 21.71 7.19 -7.13
C THR A 15 22.57 6.51 -8.21
N MET A 16 21.96 6.11 -9.31
CA MET A 16 22.67 5.46 -10.41
C MET A 16 23.61 6.42 -11.16
N GLU A 17 23.20 7.67 -11.35
CA GLU A 17 24.07 8.71 -11.89
C GLU A 17 25.28 8.96 -11.00
N LEU A 18 25.07 9.07 -9.70
CA LEU A 18 26.14 9.31 -8.74
C LEU A 18 27.09 8.13 -8.67
N ALA A 19 26.59 6.91 -8.75
CA ALA A 19 27.43 5.71 -8.84
C ALA A 19 28.28 5.71 -10.11
N ALA A 20 27.74 6.14 -11.24
CA ALA A 20 28.50 6.27 -12.48
C ALA A 20 29.58 7.33 -12.38
N GLN A 21 29.29 8.47 -11.77
CA GLN A 21 30.27 9.51 -11.51
C GLN A 21 31.40 9.02 -10.60
N TYR A 22 31.06 8.28 -9.56
CA TYR A 22 32.04 7.68 -8.63
C TYR A 22 33.03 6.78 -9.37
N ARG A 23 32.57 5.96 -10.29
CA ARG A 23 33.42 5.05 -11.07
C ARG A 23 34.41 5.77 -11.99
N ARG A 24 34.09 7.00 -12.41
CA ARG A 24 34.94 7.83 -13.29
C ARG A 24 35.81 8.83 -12.52
N ALA A 25 35.57 9.00 -11.23
CA ALA A 25 36.22 10.02 -10.44
C ALA A 25 37.65 9.64 -10.03
N THR A 26 38.46 10.67 -9.75
CA THR A 26 39.76 10.54 -9.14
C THR A 26 39.66 10.16 -7.67
N SER A 27 40.79 9.73 -7.04
CA SER A 27 40.79 9.31 -5.64
C SER A 27 40.32 10.40 -4.67
N GLU A 28 40.63 11.67 -4.95
CA GLU A 28 40.19 12.80 -4.12
C GLU A 28 38.71 13.05 -4.26
N ASP A 29 38.20 13.04 -5.47
CA ASP A 29 36.79 13.24 -5.77
C ASP A 29 35.92 12.08 -5.29
N ARG A 30 36.47 10.86 -5.25
CA ARG A 30 35.77 9.68 -4.74
C ARG A 30 35.36 9.81 -3.29
N ASN A 31 36.19 10.40 -2.43
CA ASN A 31 35.86 10.59 -1.02
C ASN A 31 34.64 11.51 -0.86
N LYS A 32 34.59 12.59 -1.63
CA LYS A 32 33.47 13.51 -1.67
C LYS A 32 32.20 12.86 -2.19
N LEU A 33 32.32 12.16 -3.31
CA LEU A 33 31.20 11.44 -3.94
C LEU A 33 30.68 10.31 -3.06
N LYS A 34 31.56 9.65 -2.32
CA LYS A 34 31.17 8.59 -1.37
C LYS A 34 30.26 9.10 -0.27
N THR A 35 30.56 10.30 0.27
CA THR A 35 29.72 10.93 1.28
C THR A 35 28.37 11.31 0.69
N GLU A 36 28.34 11.96 -0.47
CA GLU A 36 27.11 12.32 -1.18
C GLU A 36 26.29 11.08 -1.53
N PHE A 37 26.93 10.02 -1.99
CA PHE A 37 26.31 8.76 -2.32
C PHE A 37 25.67 8.10 -1.09
N SER A 38 26.38 8.08 0.02
CA SER A 38 25.87 7.55 1.29
C SER A 38 24.64 8.30 1.77
N ASP A 39 24.67 9.63 1.72
CA ASP A 39 23.53 10.49 2.10
C ASP A 39 22.34 10.26 1.18
N LEU A 40 22.57 10.15 -0.12
CA LEU A 40 21.50 9.92 -1.10
C LEU A 40 20.85 8.54 -0.91
N VAL A 41 21.66 7.51 -0.69
CA VAL A 41 21.17 6.15 -0.43
C VAL A 41 20.33 6.11 0.85
N ALA A 42 20.79 6.80 1.91
CA ALA A 42 20.02 6.90 3.15
C ALA A 42 18.68 7.58 2.96
N LYS A 43 18.65 8.69 2.24
CA LYS A 43 17.40 9.41 1.91
C LYS A 43 16.48 8.56 1.04
N HIS A 44 17.03 7.85 0.07
CA HIS A 44 16.27 6.95 -0.78
C HIS A 44 15.65 5.81 0.03
N PHE A 45 16.40 5.25 0.98
CA PHE A 45 15.88 4.25 1.91
C PHE A 45 14.68 4.79 2.71
N ASP A 46 14.77 6.02 3.24
CA ASP A 46 13.70 6.64 3.98
C ASP A 46 12.43 6.83 3.13
N VAL A 47 12.59 7.26 1.89
CA VAL A 47 11.47 7.40 0.93
C VAL A 47 10.81 6.05 0.66
N ARG A 48 11.60 5.00 0.47
CA ARG A 48 11.09 3.63 0.29
C ARG A 48 10.34 3.14 1.52
N GLN A 49 10.82 3.45 2.72
CA GLN A 49 10.14 3.08 3.96
C GLN A 49 8.79 3.79 4.09
N GLU A 50 8.73 5.09 3.78
CA GLU A 50 7.47 5.83 3.75
C GLU A 50 6.47 5.22 2.76
N ARG A 51 6.93 4.85 1.58
CA ARG A 51 6.10 4.18 0.59
C ARG A 51 5.56 2.85 1.09
N ARG A 52 6.42 2.03 1.74
CA ARG A 52 6.02 0.74 2.33
C ARG A 52 4.99 0.91 3.42
N LYS A 53 5.16 1.91 4.30
CA LYS A 53 4.19 2.23 5.36
C LYS A 53 2.83 2.59 4.79
N LEU A 54 2.78 3.39 3.72
CA LEU A 54 1.54 3.74 3.04
C LEU A 54 0.88 2.53 2.38
N GLN A 55 1.66 1.66 1.77
CA GLN A 55 1.16 0.41 1.18
C GLN A 55 0.54 -0.48 2.24
N LEU A 56 1.22 -0.64 3.38
CA LEU A 56 0.71 -1.42 4.50
C LEU A 56 -0.61 -0.85 5.04
N LYS A 57 -0.66 0.46 5.23
CA LYS A 57 -1.88 1.15 5.67
C LYS A 57 -3.05 0.90 4.73
N ARG A 58 -2.82 0.96 3.42
CA ARG A 58 -3.85 0.67 2.42
C ARG A 58 -4.32 -0.76 2.46
N MET A 59 -3.40 -1.71 2.63
CA MET A 59 -3.73 -3.13 2.78
C MET A 59 -4.57 -3.38 4.03
N GLU A 60 -4.25 -2.73 5.15
CA GLU A 60 -5.01 -2.82 6.39
C GLU A 60 -6.43 -2.26 6.22
N GLU A 61 -6.56 -1.10 5.56
CA GLU A 61 -7.86 -0.50 5.26
C GLU A 61 -8.70 -1.37 4.33
N GLU A 62 -8.08 -1.96 3.31
CA GLU A 62 -8.75 -2.86 2.39
C GLU A 62 -9.19 -4.14 3.07
N LEU A 63 -8.34 -4.71 3.93
CA LEU A 63 -8.67 -5.88 4.74
C LEU A 63 -9.85 -5.59 5.66
N LYS A 64 -9.87 -4.42 6.30
CA LYS A 64 -10.99 -3.99 7.13
C LYS A 64 -12.29 -3.91 6.33
N ARG A 65 -12.26 -3.32 5.14
CA ARG A 65 -13.43 -3.25 4.26
C ARG A 65 -13.95 -4.62 3.87
N LEU A 66 -13.05 -5.55 3.57
CA LEU A 66 -13.42 -6.93 3.24
C LEU A 66 -14.06 -7.65 4.44
N ARG A 67 -13.49 -7.48 5.63
CA ARG A 67 -14.06 -8.05 6.86
C ARG A 67 -15.43 -7.49 7.16
N ASP A 68 -15.61 -6.18 7.02
CA ASP A 68 -16.89 -5.51 7.23
C ASP A 68 -17.93 -5.99 6.21
N ALA A 69 -17.54 -6.14 4.94
CA ALA A 69 -18.40 -6.65 3.89
C ALA A 69 -18.86 -8.09 4.15
N ILE A 70 -17.96 -8.96 4.61
CA ILE A 70 -18.27 -10.34 4.99
C ILE A 70 -19.23 -10.37 6.16
N THR A 71 -18.98 -9.57 7.20
CA THR A 71 -19.84 -9.47 8.38
C THR A 71 -21.24 -8.99 8.01
N ASN A 72 -21.33 -7.96 7.20
CA ASN A 72 -22.61 -7.44 6.73
C ASN A 72 -23.39 -8.46 5.90
N ARG A 73 -22.70 -9.20 5.04
CA ARG A 73 -23.31 -10.23 4.23
C ARG A 73 -23.83 -11.40 5.09
N ASP A 74 -23.07 -11.83 6.07
CA ASP A 74 -23.48 -12.88 7.01
C ASP A 74 -24.72 -12.45 7.80
N GLY A 75 -24.76 -11.21 8.29
CA GLY A 75 -25.94 -10.65 8.93
C GLY A 75 -27.17 -10.58 8.04
N SER A 76 -27.00 -10.30 6.75
CA SER A 76 -28.08 -10.27 5.77
C SER A 76 -28.56 -11.66 5.36
N THR A 77 -27.69 -12.68 5.44
CA THR A 77 -28.01 -14.05 5.06
C THR A 77 -29.15 -14.62 5.90
N ASP A 78 -29.15 -14.38 7.21
CA ASP A 78 -30.22 -14.83 8.10
C ASP A 78 -31.59 -14.29 7.67
N SER A 79 -31.67 -13.03 7.34
CA SER A 79 -32.90 -12.39 6.85
C SER A 79 -33.36 -12.98 5.52
N ILE A 80 -32.43 -13.22 4.61
CA ILE A 80 -32.72 -13.81 3.30
C ILE A 80 -33.26 -15.23 3.47
N VAL A 81 -32.64 -16.04 4.32
CA VAL A 81 -33.06 -17.41 4.61
C VAL A 81 -34.46 -17.41 5.24
N LYS A 82 -34.71 -16.59 6.23
CA LYS A 82 -36.03 -16.45 6.89
C LYS A 82 -37.13 -16.09 5.88
N ASN A 83 -36.87 -15.10 5.04
CA ASN A 83 -37.83 -14.68 4.00
C ASN A 83 -38.12 -15.81 3.00
N ARG A 84 -37.10 -16.56 2.61
CA ARG A 84 -37.26 -17.67 1.68
C ARG A 84 -38.09 -18.81 2.29
N ILE A 85 -37.87 -19.13 3.55
CA ILE A 85 -38.61 -20.13 4.28
C ILE A 85 -40.09 -19.72 4.36
N ALA A 86 -40.35 -18.46 4.77
CA ALA A 86 -41.71 -17.93 4.86
C ALA A 86 -42.42 -17.99 3.50
N GLU A 87 -41.74 -17.64 2.43
CA GLU A 87 -42.27 -17.72 1.05
C GLU A 87 -42.62 -19.16 0.65
N LEU A 88 -41.76 -20.13 0.97
CA LEU A 88 -41.95 -21.53 0.60
C LEU A 88 -43.10 -22.20 1.34
N ILE A 89 -43.34 -21.83 2.60
CA ILE A 89 -44.45 -22.38 3.42
C ILE A 89 -45.75 -21.57 3.33
N GLY A 90 -45.76 -20.48 2.57
CA GLY A 90 -46.93 -19.65 2.36
C GLY A 90 -47.25 -18.70 3.50
N GLU A 91 -46.33 -18.45 4.43
CA GLU A 91 -46.52 -17.47 5.49
C GLU A 91 -46.24 -16.05 4.97
N PRO A 92 -46.88 -15.01 5.56
CA PRO A 92 -46.55 -13.63 5.22
C PRO A 92 -45.09 -13.33 5.54
N ARG A 93 -44.43 -12.60 4.64
CA ARG A 93 -43.07 -12.14 4.89
C ARG A 93 -43.02 -11.15 6.02
N ASP A 94 -42.03 -11.29 6.90
CA ASP A 94 -41.73 -10.27 7.87
C ASP A 94 -41.02 -9.11 7.19
N LEU A 95 -41.72 -7.96 7.07
CA LEU A 95 -41.22 -6.76 6.40
C LEU A 95 -40.55 -5.79 7.37
N ASP A 96 -40.45 -6.13 8.65
CA ASP A 96 -39.91 -5.29 9.71
C ASP A 96 -38.38 -5.44 9.86
N PHE A 97 -37.73 -5.89 8.85
CA PHE A 97 -36.26 -6.00 8.85
C PHE A 97 -35.58 -4.69 8.60
#